data_7737717f49f5a853a12be864ea703403
#
_entry.id   7737717f49f5a853a12be864ea703403
#
_cell.length_a   1.000
_cell.length_b   1.000
_cell.length_c   1.000
_cell.angle_alpha   90.00
_cell.angle_beta   90.00
_cell.angle_gamma   90.00
#
_symmetry.space_group_name_H-M   'P 1'
#
loop_
_entity.id
_entity.type
_entity.pdbx_description
1 polymer ?
#
loop_
_entity_poly.entity_id
_entity_poly.type
_entity_poly.pdbx_seq_one_letter_code
_entity_poly.pdbx_strand_id
1 'polypeptide(L)'
;MIDDREAVEELVEEMKSDDVVPRLFDSLDNPKDIVGSNKLPLHLWPMTATAMGSIAMLNGAIKYGRSNWRVVGIKASIYVDACQRHLSQWFEGHECDEEGVPHLASALACLAIVVDARAAG
;
A
#
# COMPACT_ATOMS: atom_id res chain seq x y z
N MET A 1 15.20 -4.12 -15.73
CA MET A 1 14.00 -3.73 -14.98
C MET A 1 14.35 -3.57 -13.51
N ILE A 2 14.01 -2.44 -12.93
CA ILE A 2 14.30 -2.16 -11.53
C ILE A 2 13.42 -3.04 -10.65
N ASP A 3 14.01 -3.65 -9.63
CA ASP A 3 13.28 -4.39 -8.59
C ASP A 3 12.38 -3.42 -7.83
N ASP A 4 11.17 -3.83 -7.47
CA ASP A 4 10.23 -3.01 -6.71
C ASP A 4 10.81 -2.55 -5.38
N ARG A 5 11.66 -3.37 -4.76
CA ARG A 5 12.36 -3.00 -3.54
C ARG A 5 13.31 -1.83 -3.79
N GLU A 6 14.10 -1.90 -4.87
CA GLU A 6 15.01 -0.82 -5.24
C GLU A 6 14.26 0.46 -5.54
N ALA A 7 13.14 0.36 -6.25
CA ALA A 7 12.30 1.52 -6.56
C ALA A 7 11.78 2.19 -5.28
N VAL A 8 11.36 1.40 -4.29
CA VAL A 8 10.91 1.93 -3.00
C VAL A 8 12.07 2.57 -2.24
N GLU A 9 13.24 1.93 -2.23
CA GLU A 9 14.43 2.47 -1.58
C GLU A 9 14.87 3.77 -2.20
N GLU A 10 14.85 3.86 -3.54
CA GLU A 10 15.16 5.10 -4.24
C GLU A 10 14.19 6.21 -3.90
N LEU A 11 12.90 5.91 -3.85
CA LEU A 11 11.87 6.87 -3.45
C LEU A 11 12.09 7.37 -2.03
N VAL A 12 12.40 6.48 -1.11
CA VAL A 12 12.68 6.82 0.27
C VAL A 12 13.90 7.73 0.36
N GLU A 13 14.96 7.42 -0.40
CA GLU A 13 16.15 8.28 -0.43
C GLU A 13 15.87 9.65 -1.02
N GLU A 14 15.08 9.72 -2.10
CA GLU A 14 14.65 11.00 -2.67
C GLU A 14 13.91 11.83 -1.63
N MET A 15 13.00 11.23 -0.90
CA MET A 15 12.23 11.93 0.12
C MET A 15 13.08 12.40 1.28
N LYS A 16 14.17 11.68 1.60
CA LYS A 16 15.10 12.07 2.63
C LYS A 16 16.06 13.17 2.20
N SER A 17 16.53 13.10 0.97
CA SER A 17 17.56 14.00 0.45
C SER A 17 16.98 15.28 -0.10
N ASP A 18 15.70 15.31 -0.41
CA ASP A 18 15.11 16.39 -1.12
C ASP A 18 14.74 17.57 -0.24
N ASP A 19 14.65 18.71 -0.88
CA ASP A 19 14.34 19.99 -0.26
C ASP A 19 12.91 20.07 0.30
N VAL A 20 12.02 19.17 -0.08
CA VAL A 20 10.61 19.29 0.28
C VAL A 20 10.37 19.03 1.76
N VAL A 21 10.87 17.92 2.28
CA VAL A 21 10.65 17.56 3.68
C VAL A 21 11.48 18.41 4.63
N PRO A 22 12.79 18.61 4.38
CA PRO A 22 13.58 19.48 5.23
C PRO A 22 13.04 20.89 5.35
N ARG A 23 12.53 21.46 4.27
CA ARG A 23 11.99 22.83 4.28
C ARG A 23 10.80 23.02 5.20
N LEU A 24 10.00 21.97 5.38
CA LEU A 24 8.86 22.04 6.28
C LEU A 24 9.28 22.22 7.74
N PHE A 25 10.52 21.85 8.07
CA PHE A 25 11.01 21.78 9.44
C PHE A 25 12.26 22.62 9.68
N ASP A 26 12.68 23.43 8.70
CA ASP A 26 13.91 24.22 8.79
C ASP A 26 13.95 25.16 9.99
N SER A 27 12.80 25.63 10.44
CA SER A 27 12.69 26.57 11.54
C SER A 27 12.60 25.89 12.89
N LEU A 28 12.60 24.56 12.96
CA LEU A 28 12.43 23.83 14.20
C LEU A 28 13.77 23.64 14.92
N ASP A 29 13.79 23.99 16.19
CA ASP A 29 14.97 23.85 17.05
C ASP A 29 14.99 22.51 17.79
N ASN A 30 13.91 21.74 17.74
CA ASN A 30 13.80 20.49 18.46
C ASN A 30 14.61 19.39 17.76
N PRO A 31 15.65 18.82 18.43
CA PRO A 31 16.47 17.78 17.80
C PRO A 31 15.70 16.55 17.35
N LYS A 32 14.64 16.18 18.06
CA LYS A 32 13.82 15.04 17.67
C LYS A 32 13.07 15.33 16.38
N ASP A 33 12.61 16.55 16.19
CA ASP A 33 11.92 16.95 14.96
C ASP A 33 12.87 16.90 13.76
N ILE A 34 14.11 17.33 13.95
CA ILE A 34 15.13 17.27 12.91
C ILE A 34 15.40 15.82 12.51
N VAL A 35 15.57 14.93 13.46
CA VAL A 35 15.78 13.51 13.20
C VAL A 35 14.54 12.89 12.54
N GLY A 36 13.35 13.21 13.06
CA GLY A 36 12.09 12.71 12.55
C GLY A 36 11.81 13.16 11.13
N SER A 37 12.24 14.36 10.72
CA SER A 37 12.03 14.88 9.38
C SER A 37 12.76 14.08 8.31
N ASN A 38 13.75 13.27 8.70
CA ASN A 38 14.48 12.40 7.78
C ASN A 38 13.83 11.01 7.61
N LYS A 39 12.72 10.77 8.32
CA LYS A 39 11.99 9.50 8.23
C LYS A 39 10.84 9.64 7.24
N LEU A 40 10.38 8.49 6.76
CA LEU A 40 9.26 8.46 5.81
C LEU A 40 8.01 9.10 6.41
N PRO A 41 7.42 10.11 5.75
CA PRO A 41 6.25 10.81 6.28
C PRO A 41 4.96 10.00 6.03
N LEU A 42 4.73 9.02 6.88
CA LEU A 42 3.61 8.09 6.75
C LEU A 42 2.24 8.78 6.75
N HIS A 43 2.15 9.96 7.35
CA HIS A 43 0.90 10.71 7.42
C HIS A 43 0.40 11.19 6.06
N LEU A 44 1.25 11.18 5.03
CA LEU A 44 0.83 11.52 3.68
C LEU A 44 -0.08 10.45 3.06
N TRP A 45 0.01 9.22 3.57
CA TRP A 45 -0.90 8.16 3.15
C TRP A 45 -2.24 8.34 3.87
N PRO A 46 -3.36 8.47 3.14
CA PRO A 46 -4.65 8.71 3.78
C PRO A 46 -5.13 7.50 4.58
N MET A 47 -5.59 7.75 5.81
CA MET A 47 -6.10 6.69 6.67
C MET A 47 -7.32 6.00 6.07
N THR A 48 -8.09 6.70 5.25
CA THR A 48 -9.24 6.11 4.55
C THR A 48 -8.81 4.98 3.63
N ALA A 49 -7.65 5.11 2.99
CA ALA A 49 -7.11 4.03 2.15
C ALA A 49 -6.72 2.82 3.00
N THR A 50 -6.10 3.06 4.16
CA THR A 50 -5.76 1.99 5.10
C THR A 50 -7.03 1.27 5.58
N ALA A 51 -8.04 2.01 5.98
CA ALA A 51 -9.31 1.43 6.44
C ALA A 51 -9.96 0.61 5.34
N MET A 52 -10.02 1.16 4.13
CA MET A 52 -10.64 0.50 2.99
C MET A 52 -9.91 -0.81 2.65
N GLY A 53 -8.61 -0.76 2.54
CA GLY A 53 -7.81 -1.97 2.27
C GLY A 53 -7.96 -3.01 3.37
N SER A 54 -8.05 -2.58 4.63
CA SER A 54 -8.23 -3.48 5.76
C SER A 54 -9.55 -4.24 5.73
N ILE A 55 -10.60 -3.65 5.20
CA ILE A 55 -11.90 -4.32 5.03
C ILE A 55 -11.72 -5.55 4.11
N ALA A 56 -11.08 -5.38 2.97
CA ALA A 56 -10.84 -6.48 2.05
C ALA A 56 -9.87 -7.51 2.64
N MET A 57 -8.85 -7.05 3.35
CA MET A 57 -7.91 -7.96 4.00
C MET A 57 -8.57 -8.81 5.08
N LEU A 58 -9.49 -8.23 5.83
CA LEU A 58 -10.27 -8.98 6.81
C LEU A 58 -11.12 -10.07 6.13
N ASN A 59 -11.80 -9.72 5.06
CA ASN A 59 -12.58 -10.66 4.28
C ASN A 59 -11.71 -11.80 3.75
N GLY A 60 -10.55 -11.47 3.20
CA GLY A 60 -9.59 -12.46 2.72
C GLY A 60 -9.05 -13.36 3.83
N ALA A 61 -8.81 -12.81 5.01
CA ALA A 61 -8.34 -13.59 6.16
C ALA A 61 -9.38 -14.62 6.62
N ILE A 62 -10.65 -14.26 6.56
CA ILE A 62 -11.74 -15.18 6.88
C ILE A 62 -11.80 -16.34 5.87
N LYS A 63 -11.60 -16.04 4.58
CA LYS A 63 -11.67 -17.04 3.51
C LYS A 63 -10.43 -17.93 3.43
N TYR A 64 -9.25 -17.35 3.54
CA TYR A 64 -8.00 -18.01 3.17
C TYR A 64 -6.97 -18.08 4.30
N GLY A 65 -7.28 -17.52 5.46
CA GLY A 65 -6.35 -17.42 6.57
C GLY A 65 -5.51 -16.13 6.52
N ARG A 66 -5.07 -15.71 7.70
CA ARG A 66 -4.27 -14.49 7.85
C ARG A 66 -2.91 -14.67 7.20
N SER A 67 -2.52 -13.69 6.41
CA SER A 67 -1.20 -13.64 5.78
C SER A 67 -0.87 -14.89 4.94
N ASN A 68 -1.89 -15.49 4.33
CA ASN A 68 -1.71 -16.72 3.56
C ASN A 68 -0.70 -16.54 2.41
N TRP A 69 -0.62 -15.35 1.83
CA TRP A 69 0.33 -15.06 0.75
C TRP A 69 1.79 -15.18 1.21
N ARG A 70 2.07 -14.96 2.49
CA ARG A 70 3.42 -15.13 3.04
C ARG A 70 3.76 -16.58 3.27
N VAL A 71 2.76 -17.39 3.53
CA VAL A 71 2.96 -18.82 3.82
C VAL A 71 3.17 -19.62 2.53
N VAL A 72 2.31 -19.40 1.54
CA VAL A 72 2.29 -20.20 0.32
C VAL A 72 2.76 -19.45 -0.93
N GLY A 73 3.00 -18.15 -0.82
CA GLY A 73 3.37 -17.33 -1.96
C GLY A 73 2.18 -16.98 -2.84
N ILE A 74 2.43 -16.26 -3.91
CA ILE A 74 1.39 -15.84 -4.85
C ILE A 74 1.89 -15.95 -6.29
N LYS A 75 0.93 -16.05 -7.21
CA LYS A 75 1.16 -15.76 -8.62
C LYS A 75 0.74 -14.33 -8.87
N ALA A 76 1.70 -13.44 -9.09
CA ALA A 76 1.44 -12.01 -9.22
C ALA A 76 0.39 -11.69 -10.29
N SER A 77 0.41 -12.42 -11.42
CA SER A 77 -0.54 -12.21 -12.51
C SER A 77 -2.00 -12.37 -12.07
N ILE A 78 -2.27 -13.30 -11.17
CA ILE A 78 -3.63 -13.53 -10.65
C ILE A 78 -4.11 -12.30 -9.86
N TYR A 79 -3.21 -11.73 -9.06
CA TYR A 79 -3.53 -10.54 -8.25
C TYR A 79 -3.65 -9.28 -9.11
N VAL A 80 -2.82 -9.17 -10.14
CA VAL A 80 -2.93 -8.07 -11.12
C VAL A 80 -4.27 -8.16 -11.85
N ASP A 81 -4.65 -9.34 -12.31
CA ASP A 81 -5.93 -9.54 -12.99
C ASP A 81 -7.11 -9.20 -12.07
N ALA A 82 -7.04 -9.65 -10.83
CA ALA A 82 -8.08 -9.37 -9.86
C ALA A 82 -8.18 -7.86 -9.59
N CYS A 83 -7.05 -7.18 -9.44
CA CYS A 83 -7.01 -5.74 -9.25
C CYS A 83 -7.70 -5.02 -10.41
N GLN A 84 -7.36 -5.41 -11.64
CA GLN A 84 -7.95 -4.80 -12.84
C GLN A 84 -9.45 -5.04 -12.92
N ARG A 85 -9.91 -6.24 -12.58
CA ARG A 85 -11.36 -6.54 -12.56
C ARG A 85 -12.08 -5.66 -11.55
N HIS A 86 -11.54 -5.51 -10.34
CA HIS A 86 -12.16 -4.67 -9.33
C HIS A 86 -12.19 -3.21 -9.73
N LEU A 87 -11.12 -2.70 -10.35
CA LEU A 87 -11.09 -1.33 -10.85
C LEU A 87 -12.12 -1.12 -11.96
N SER A 88 -12.24 -2.06 -12.90
CA SER A 88 -13.24 -2.00 -13.98
C SER A 88 -14.65 -2.00 -13.42
N GLN A 89 -14.95 -2.86 -12.47
CA GLN A 89 -16.26 -2.95 -11.86
C GLN A 89 -16.64 -1.65 -11.17
N TRP A 90 -15.70 -1.08 -10.41
CA TRP A 90 -15.94 0.19 -9.76
C TRP A 90 -16.18 1.31 -10.78
N PHE A 91 -15.36 1.36 -11.82
CA PHE A 91 -15.46 2.38 -12.86
C PHE A 91 -16.80 2.33 -13.59
N GLU A 92 -17.38 1.14 -13.72
CA GLU A 92 -18.69 0.93 -14.33
C GLU A 92 -19.86 1.17 -13.37
N GLY A 93 -19.58 1.57 -12.15
CA GLY A 93 -20.61 1.97 -11.19
C GLY A 93 -20.97 0.93 -10.15
N HIS A 94 -20.26 -0.19 -10.10
CA HIS A 94 -20.50 -1.24 -9.10
C HIS A 94 -19.62 -0.98 -7.88
N GLU A 95 -20.21 -0.45 -6.81
CA GLU A 95 -19.45 -0.10 -5.60
C GLU A 95 -18.91 -1.33 -4.87
N CYS A 96 -19.76 -2.35 -4.68
CA CYS A 96 -19.42 -3.52 -3.89
C CYS A 96 -19.62 -4.81 -4.67
N ASP A 97 -18.91 -5.85 -4.24
CA ASP A 97 -19.11 -7.19 -4.76
C ASP A 97 -20.33 -7.87 -4.09
N GLU A 98 -20.55 -9.14 -4.39
CA GLU A 98 -21.66 -9.93 -3.89
C GLU A 98 -21.64 -10.11 -2.38
N GLU A 99 -20.47 -10.00 -1.77
CA GLU A 99 -20.29 -10.13 -0.33
C GLU A 99 -20.33 -8.78 0.39
N GLY A 100 -20.57 -7.70 -0.35
CA GLY A 100 -20.63 -6.35 0.22
C GLY A 100 -19.26 -5.70 0.39
N VAL A 101 -18.19 -6.29 -0.12
CA VAL A 101 -16.85 -5.70 -0.04
C VAL A 101 -16.69 -4.67 -1.17
N PRO A 102 -16.30 -3.43 -0.85
CA PRO A 102 -16.08 -2.42 -1.88
C PRO A 102 -15.01 -2.87 -2.88
N HIS A 103 -15.26 -2.68 -4.16
CA HIS A 103 -14.29 -3.05 -5.20
C HIS A 103 -12.97 -2.30 -5.06
N LEU A 104 -13.01 -1.03 -4.66
CA LEU A 104 -11.76 -0.28 -4.40
C LEU A 104 -10.97 -0.87 -3.24
N ALA A 105 -11.65 -1.40 -2.23
CA ALA A 105 -10.98 -2.09 -1.12
C ALA A 105 -10.24 -3.32 -1.61
N SER A 106 -10.89 -4.12 -2.44
CA SER A 106 -10.28 -5.33 -3.01
C SER A 106 -9.11 -4.99 -3.94
N ALA A 107 -9.23 -3.92 -4.72
CA ALA A 107 -8.13 -3.46 -5.57
C ALA A 107 -6.92 -3.05 -4.73
N LEU A 108 -7.13 -2.28 -3.66
CA LEU A 108 -6.06 -1.90 -2.74
C LEU A 108 -5.41 -3.13 -2.10
N ALA A 109 -6.21 -4.11 -1.67
CA ALA A 109 -5.71 -5.33 -1.05
C ALA A 109 -4.85 -6.13 -2.02
N CYS A 110 -5.26 -6.26 -3.28
CA CYS A 110 -4.46 -6.95 -4.30
C CYS A 110 -3.10 -6.29 -4.47
N LEU A 111 -3.05 -4.97 -4.55
CA LEU A 111 -1.79 -4.23 -4.67
C LEU A 111 -0.93 -4.40 -3.42
N ALA A 112 -1.54 -4.28 -2.25
CA ALA A 112 -0.82 -4.43 -0.98
C ALA A 112 -0.20 -5.82 -0.85
N ILE A 113 -0.91 -6.87 -1.25
CA ILE A 113 -0.41 -8.24 -1.21
C ILE A 113 0.79 -8.40 -2.14
N VAL A 114 0.71 -7.86 -3.37
CA VAL A 114 1.82 -7.93 -4.32
C VAL A 114 3.04 -7.21 -3.77
N VAL A 115 2.86 -6.01 -3.23
CA VAL A 115 3.95 -5.22 -2.63
C VAL A 115 4.59 -5.99 -1.46
N ASP A 116 3.75 -6.52 -0.57
CA ASP A 116 4.24 -7.23 0.62
C ASP A 116 4.94 -8.55 0.24
N ALA A 117 4.37 -9.31 -0.67
CA ALA A 117 4.95 -10.56 -1.13
C ALA A 117 6.32 -10.31 -1.79
N ARG A 118 6.44 -9.25 -2.55
CA ARG A 118 7.71 -8.87 -3.19
C ARG A 118 8.75 -8.50 -2.14
N ALA A 119 8.37 -7.72 -1.14
CA ALA A 119 9.28 -7.31 -0.07
C ALA A 119 9.71 -8.49 0.82
N ALA A 120 8.85 -9.47 0.98
CA ALA A 120 9.15 -10.65 1.79
C ALA A 120 10.04 -11.67 1.07
N GLY A 121 10.22 -11.50 -0.23
CA GLY A 121 11.01 -12.44 -1.04
C GLY A 121 10.15 -13.46 -1.69
#